data_ee1f516b2fe09cd949c05d32517cea3e
#
_entry.id   ee1f516b2fe09cd949c05d32517cea3e
#
_cell.length_a   1.000
_cell.length_b   1.000
_cell.length_c   1.000
_cell.angle_alpha   90.00
_cell.angle_beta   90.00
_cell.angle_gamma   90.00
#
_symmetry.space_group_name_H-M   'P 1'
#
loop_
_entity.id
_entity.type
_entity.pdbx_description
1 polymer ?
#
loop_
_entity_poly.entity_id
_entity_poly.type
_entity_poly.pdbx_seq_one_letter_code
_entity_poly.pdbx_strand_id
1 'polypeptide(L)'
;MARGVNKVILVGNLGADPETRSMPSGMTVTNIRIATSESWKDKTSGAQQERTEWHSIALFGRLGEIAAEYLRKGSQVFVEGKLRTRKWQDKTGNDRFTTEIIADNMQMLGGRAGGGSGGAGGAGSGGADRGAGGGAPPRDDYDQSSAPVPTGGKEDFDDDIPF
;
A
#
# COMPACT_ATOMS: atom_id res chain seq x y z
N MET A 1 3.10 -39.39 6.30
CA MET A 1 3.87 -38.18 5.97
C MET A 1 3.32 -37.00 6.74
N ALA A 2 4.16 -36.21 7.42
CA ALA A 2 3.74 -35.00 8.09
C ALA A 2 3.29 -33.97 7.04
N ARG A 3 2.14 -33.32 7.27
CA ARG A 3 1.65 -32.23 6.42
C ARG A 3 2.34 -30.94 6.87
N GLY A 4 3.13 -30.34 5.97
CA GLY A 4 3.73 -29.04 6.19
C GLY A 4 2.77 -27.91 5.80
N VAL A 5 3.04 -26.70 6.27
CA VAL A 5 2.39 -25.46 5.85
C VAL A 5 3.35 -24.68 4.97
N ASN A 6 2.88 -24.22 3.80
CA ASN A 6 3.61 -23.32 2.92
C ASN A 6 2.69 -22.15 2.61
N LYS A 7 2.81 -21.08 3.36
CA LYS A 7 1.98 -19.89 3.26
C LYS A 7 2.82 -18.63 3.42
N VAL A 8 2.55 -17.65 2.58
CA VAL A 8 3.17 -16.33 2.62
C VAL A 8 2.07 -15.28 2.67
N ILE A 9 2.24 -14.31 3.53
CA ILE A 9 1.38 -13.12 3.62
C ILE A 9 2.27 -11.90 3.57
N LEU A 10 2.01 -11.00 2.64
CA LEU A 10 2.78 -9.78 2.44
C LEU A 10 1.86 -8.57 2.30
N VAL A 11 2.27 -7.46 2.89
CA VAL A 11 1.74 -6.14 2.62
C VAL A 11 2.90 -5.24 2.21
N GLY A 12 2.84 -4.68 1.03
CA GLY A 12 3.93 -3.85 0.52
C GLY A 12 3.52 -3.03 -0.68
N ASN A 13 4.48 -2.29 -1.23
CA ASN A 13 4.26 -1.38 -2.35
C ASN A 13 4.96 -1.91 -3.61
N LEU A 14 4.32 -1.76 -4.77
CA LEU A 14 4.91 -2.11 -6.05
C LEU A 14 6.11 -1.22 -6.37
N GLY A 15 7.25 -1.83 -6.70
CA GLY A 15 8.45 -1.12 -7.12
C GLY A 15 8.45 -0.74 -8.60
N ALA A 16 7.65 -1.41 -9.41
CA ALA A 16 7.49 -1.19 -10.84
C ALA A 16 6.06 -1.54 -11.27
N ASP A 17 5.70 -1.16 -12.49
CA ASP A 17 4.44 -1.58 -13.09
C ASP A 17 4.40 -3.10 -13.28
N PRO A 18 3.22 -3.74 -13.22
CA PRO A 18 3.07 -5.16 -13.46
C PRO A 18 3.55 -5.59 -14.85
N GLU A 19 4.28 -6.69 -14.92
CA GLU A 19 4.71 -7.30 -16.19
C GLU A 19 3.81 -8.48 -16.53
N THR A 20 3.05 -8.34 -17.61
CA THR A 20 2.10 -9.37 -18.05
C THR A 20 2.64 -10.15 -19.24
N ARG A 21 2.46 -11.47 -19.21
CA ARG A 21 2.80 -12.38 -20.29
C ARG A 21 1.67 -13.39 -20.52
N SER A 22 1.41 -13.69 -21.77
CA SER A 22 0.50 -14.77 -22.13
C SER A 22 1.28 -16.08 -22.28
N MET A 23 0.81 -17.13 -21.63
CA MET A 23 1.36 -18.48 -21.80
C MET A 23 0.81 -19.11 -23.10
N PRO A 24 1.52 -20.11 -23.67
CA PRO A 24 1.01 -20.86 -24.84
C PRO A 24 -0.35 -21.52 -24.60
N SER A 25 -0.70 -21.79 -23.33
CA SER A 25 -2.01 -22.29 -22.91
C SER A 25 -3.14 -21.25 -22.96
N GLY A 26 -2.84 -19.99 -23.32
CA GLY A 26 -3.81 -18.88 -23.29
C GLY A 26 -3.99 -18.25 -21.90
N MET A 27 -3.34 -18.78 -20.88
CA MET A 27 -3.42 -18.25 -19.52
C MET A 27 -2.55 -17.00 -19.37
N THR A 28 -3.08 -15.97 -18.75
CA THR A 28 -2.34 -14.77 -18.39
C THR A 28 -1.52 -15.00 -17.13
N VAL A 29 -0.25 -14.57 -17.14
CA VAL A 29 0.62 -14.52 -15.96
C VAL A 29 1.13 -13.10 -15.82
N THR A 30 0.89 -12.52 -14.65
CA THR A 30 1.38 -11.18 -14.32
C THR A 30 2.39 -11.29 -13.19
N ASN A 31 3.58 -10.77 -13.42
CA ASN A 31 4.63 -10.70 -12.41
C ASN A 31 4.64 -9.30 -11.80
N ILE A 32 4.67 -9.24 -10.49
CA ILE A 32 4.84 -8.00 -9.73
C ILE A 32 6.02 -8.13 -8.78
N ARG A 33 6.66 -7.00 -8.47
CA ARG A 33 7.68 -6.91 -7.42
C ARG A 33 7.19 -5.94 -6.37
N ILE A 34 7.11 -6.41 -5.14
CA ILE A 34 6.71 -5.58 -4.00
C ILE A 34 7.86 -5.44 -3.01
N ALA A 35 7.94 -4.26 -2.41
CA ALA A 35 8.88 -3.93 -1.35
C ALA A 35 8.16 -4.00 0.01
N THR A 36 8.80 -4.65 0.96
CA THR A 36 8.46 -4.57 2.38
C THR A 36 9.62 -3.90 3.10
N SER A 37 9.35 -2.83 3.86
CA SER A 37 10.38 -2.10 4.60
C SER A 37 10.17 -2.25 6.09
N GLU A 38 11.27 -2.51 6.78
CA GLU A 38 11.36 -2.55 8.23
C GLU A 38 12.25 -1.41 8.69
N SER A 39 11.87 -0.73 9.74
CA SER A 39 12.72 0.29 10.35
C SER A 39 12.84 0.05 11.85
N TRP A 40 14.06 0.15 12.36
CA TRP A 40 14.34 -0.02 13.79
C TRP A 40 15.43 0.93 14.24
N LYS A 41 15.47 1.17 15.53
CA LYS A 41 16.54 1.93 16.15
C LYS A 41 17.62 0.99 16.63
N ASP A 42 18.85 1.19 16.16
CA ASP A 42 20.00 0.42 16.63
C ASP A 42 20.26 0.73 18.11
N LYS A 43 20.30 -0.32 18.92
CA LYS A 43 20.46 -0.18 20.38
C LYS A 43 21.85 0.31 20.79
N THR A 44 22.86 0.11 19.97
CA THR A 44 24.26 0.46 20.28
C THR A 44 24.60 1.87 19.84
N SER A 45 24.25 2.21 18.60
CA SER A 45 24.55 3.53 18.01
C SER A 45 23.43 4.55 18.19
N GLY A 46 22.21 4.09 18.51
CA GLY A 46 21.01 4.94 18.56
C GLY A 46 20.54 5.42 17.19
N ALA A 47 21.18 4.99 16.11
CA ALA A 47 20.83 5.38 14.74
C ALA A 47 19.59 4.65 14.24
N GLN A 48 18.78 5.36 13.43
CA GLN A 48 17.67 4.75 12.70
C GLN A 48 18.23 3.87 11.58
N GLN A 49 17.85 2.61 11.56
CA GLN A 49 18.17 1.65 10.50
C GLN A 49 16.91 1.33 9.71
N GLU A 50 17.08 1.12 8.41
CA GLU A 50 16.00 0.72 7.51
C GLU A 50 16.49 -0.42 6.63
N ARG A 51 15.63 -1.41 6.40
CA ARG A 51 15.88 -2.53 5.52
C ARG A 51 14.67 -2.78 4.63
N THR A 52 14.89 -2.86 3.34
CA THR A 52 13.86 -3.17 2.36
C THR A 52 14.13 -4.54 1.73
N GLU A 53 13.13 -5.40 1.76
CA GLU A 53 13.15 -6.68 1.07
C GLU A 53 12.26 -6.64 -0.17
N TRP A 54 12.74 -7.24 -1.26
CA TRP A 54 12.04 -7.29 -2.53
C TRP A 54 11.50 -8.68 -2.80
N HIS A 55 10.20 -8.78 -3.02
CA HIS A 55 9.50 -10.03 -3.26
C HIS A 55 9.01 -10.10 -4.69
N SER A 56 9.32 -11.21 -5.37
CA SER A 56 8.82 -11.51 -6.72
C SER A 56 7.58 -12.38 -6.60
N ILE A 57 6.49 -11.94 -7.19
CA ILE A 57 5.17 -12.57 -7.06
C ILE A 57 4.60 -12.82 -8.46
N ALA A 58 4.16 -14.05 -8.70
CA ALA A 58 3.47 -14.44 -9.92
C ALA A 58 1.97 -14.62 -9.63
N LEU A 59 1.15 -13.93 -10.41
CA LEU A 59 -0.32 -13.99 -10.36
C LEU A 59 -0.81 -14.64 -11.66
N PHE A 60 -1.63 -15.66 -11.54
CA PHE A 60 -2.12 -16.45 -12.70
C PHE A 60 -3.58 -16.17 -12.99
N GLY A 61 -3.94 -16.25 -14.28
CA GLY A 61 -5.30 -16.14 -14.75
C GLY A 61 -5.97 -14.84 -14.36
N ARG A 62 -7.19 -14.91 -13.85
CA ARG A 62 -7.99 -13.73 -13.50
C ARG A 62 -7.31 -12.79 -12.50
N LEU A 63 -6.60 -13.34 -11.53
CA LEU A 63 -5.88 -12.53 -10.55
C LEU A 63 -4.75 -11.72 -11.21
N GLY A 64 -4.07 -12.32 -12.20
CA GLY A 64 -3.05 -11.64 -13.00
C GLY A 64 -3.63 -10.53 -13.87
N GLU A 65 -4.80 -10.76 -14.48
CA GLU A 65 -5.51 -9.75 -15.29
C GLU A 65 -5.87 -8.52 -14.44
N ILE A 66 -6.46 -8.74 -13.26
CA ILE A 66 -6.82 -7.68 -12.32
C ILE A 66 -5.58 -6.90 -11.90
N ALA A 67 -4.48 -7.59 -11.58
CA ALA A 67 -3.24 -6.93 -11.21
C ALA A 67 -2.69 -6.05 -12.34
N ALA A 68 -2.72 -6.53 -13.58
CA ALA A 68 -2.27 -5.80 -14.75
C ALA A 68 -3.12 -4.55 -15.04
N GLU A 69 -4.43 -4.65 -14.85
CA GLU A 69 -5.38 -3.58 -15.14
C GLU A 69 -5.30 -2.45 -14.10
N TYR A 70 -5.26 -2.79 -12.83
CA TYR A 70 -5.48 -1.83 -11.75
C TYR A 70 -4.21 -1.43 -10.99
N LEU A 71 -3.17 -2.25 -10.97
CA LEU A 71 -1.94 -1.94 -10.24
C LEU A 71 -0.99 -1.09 -11.08
N ARG A 72 -0.27 -0.21 -10.40
CA ARG A 72 0.82 0.61 -10.95
C ARG A 72 1.96 0.67 -9.94
N LYS A 73 3.11 1.10 -10.38
CA LYS A 73 4.24 1.41 -9.49
C LYS A 73 3.77 2.28 -8.33
N GLY A 74 4.13 1.89 -7.10
CA GLY A 74 3.74 2.57 -5.88
C GLY A 74 2.41 2.10 -5.26
N SER A 75 1.60 1.31 -5.98
CA SER A 75 0.36 0.74 -5.42
C SER A 75 0.67 -0.12 -4.21
N GLN A 76 -0.09 0.05 -3.13
CA GLN A 76 -0.01 -0.81 -1.96
C GLN A 76 -0.96 -2.00 -2.12
N VAL A 77 -0.45 -3.19 -1.83
CA VAL A 77 -1.19 -4.44 -1.98
C VAL A 77 -0.97 -5.37 -0.80
N PHE A 78 -2.02 -6.10 -0.46
CA PHE A 78 -1.97 -7.31 0.35
C PHE A 78 -1.90 -8.51 -0.60
N VAL A 79 -0.98 -9.43 -0.37
CA VAL A 79 -0.85 -10.67 -1.14
C VAL A 79 -0.77 -11.84 -0.19
N GLU A 80 -1.53 -12.86 -0.48
CA GLU A 80 -1.50 -14.15 0.17
C GLU A 80 -1.16 -15.22 -0.88
N GLY A 81 -0.23 -16.10 -0.55
CA GLY A 81 0.22 -17.12 -1.49
C GLY A 81 1.14 -18.16 -0.85
N LYS A 82 1.96 -18.78 -1.67
CA LYS A 82 2.91 -19.82 -1.27
C LYS A 82 4.25 -19.65 -1.96
N LEU A 83 5.33 -20.07 -1.32
CA LEU A 83 6.65 -20.14 -1.92
C LEU A 83 6.72 -21.28 -2.93
N ARG A 84 7.35 -21.02 -4.06
CA ARG A 84 7.66 -22.02 -5.06
C ARG A 84 9.07 -21.80 -5.60
N THR A 85 9.90 -22.83 -5.52
CA THR A 85 11.23 -22.81 -6.11
C THR A 85 11.18 -23.52 -7.46
N ARG A 86 11.67 -22.83 -8.48
CA ARG A 86 11.78 -23.31 -9.85
C ARG A 86 13.25 -23.48 -10.21
N LYS A 87 13.60 -24.66 -10.75
CA LYS A 87 14.91 -24.94 -11.33
C LYS A 87 14.90 -24.53 -12.81
N TRP A 88 15.96 -23.89 -13.25
CA TRP A 88 16.16 -23.52 -14.64
C TRP A 88 17.67 -23.55 -14.98
N GLN A 89 18.01 -23.59 -16.25
CA GLN A 89 19.40 -23.57 -16.69
C GLN A 89 19.74 -22.21 -17.29
N ASP A 90 20.89 -21.68 -16.90
CA ASP A 90 21.43 -20.46 -17.50
C ASP A 90 22.00 -20.73 -18.89
N LYS A 91 22.44 -19.68 -19.59
CA LYS A 91 22.99 -19.79 -20.94
C LYS A 91 24.29 -20.61 -21.02
N THR A 92 24.93 -20.86 -19.89
CA THR A 92 26.15 -21.65 -19.75
C THR A 92 25.88 -23.08 -19.34
N GLY A 93 24.60 -23.47 -19.21
CA GLY A 93 24.17 -24.83 -18.85
C GLY A 93 24.18 -25.14 -17.36
N ASN A 94 24.45 -24.15 -16.50
CA ASN A 94 24.43 -24.33 -15.05
C ASN A 94 23.00 -24.30 -14.50
N ASP A 95 22.74 -25.21 -13.57
CA ASP A 95 21.46 -25.23 -12.84
C ASP A 95 21.34 -24.04 -11.91
N ARG A 96 20.24 -23.31 -12.05
CA ARG A 96 19.86 -22.19 -11.21
C ARG A 96 18.51 -22.45 -10.56
N PHE A 97 18.33 -21.87 -9.39
CA PHE A 97 17.07 -21.94 -8.63
C PHE A 97 16.55 -20.53 -8.42
N THR A 98 15.27 -20.33 -8.68
CA THR A 98 14.57 -19.08 -8.39
C THR A 98 13.40 -19.39 -7.51
N THR A 99 13.34 -18.74 -6.34
CA THR A 99 12.19 -18.82 -5.44
C THR A 99 11.30 -17.62 -5.70
N GLU A 100 10.05 -17.90 -5.99
CA GLU A 100 9.00 -16.92 -6.26
C GLU A 100 7.77 -17.21 -5.40
N ILE A 101 6.93 -16.24 -5.21
CA ILE A 101 5.65 -16.38 -4.52
C ILE A 101 4.57 -16.55 -5.55
N ILE A 102 3.80 -17.62 -5.44
CA ILE A 102 2.60 -17.80 -6.24
C ILE A 102 1.43 -17.27 -5.45
N ALA A 103 0.79 -16.20 -5.96
CA ALA A 103 -0.34 -15.59 -5.30
C ALA A 103 -1.60 -16.46 -5.43
N ASP A 104 -2.25 -16.72 -4.31
CA ASP A 104 -3.56 -17.35 -4.24
C ASP A 104 -4.66 -16.28 -4.07
N ASN A 105 -4.33 -15.14 -3.43
CA ASN A 105 -5.23 -13.99 -3.24
C ASN A 105 -4.45 -12.67 -3.26
N MET A 106 -5.11 -11.59 -3.70
CA MET A 106 -4.56 -10.25 -3.71
C MET A 106 -5.65 -9.22 -3.43
N GLN A 107 -5.35 -8.22 -2.60
CA GLN A 107 -6.23 -7.08 -2.34
C GLN A 107 -5.44 -5.78 -2.49
N MET A 108 -6.04 -4.82 -3.18
CA MET A 108 -5.50 -3.46 -3.27
C MET A 108 -5.84 -2.70 -1.98
N LEU A 109 -4.83 -2.22 -1.25
CA LEU A 109 -5.00 -1.51 0.03
C LEU A 109 -4.93 0.01 -0.12
N GLY A 110 -4.34 0.49 -1.21
CA GLY A 110 -4.29 1.93 -1.50
C GLY A 110 -5.62 2.39 -2.07
N GLY A 111 -6.30 3.32 -1.40
CA GLY A 111 -7.32 4.13 -2.04
C GLY A 111 -6.69 4.85 -3.23
N ARG A 112 -7.45 5.02 -4.29
CA ARG A 112 -7.12 5.76 -5.51
C ARG A 112 -6.23 6.95 -5.18
N ALA A 113 -4.94 6.85 -5.46
CA ALA A 113 -4.00 7.96 -5.31
C ALA A 113 -4.53 9.11 -6.16
N GLY A 114 -4.89 10.17 -5.46
CA GLY A 114 -5.47 11.39 -5.90
C GLY A 114 -5.47 11.67 -7.39
N GLY A 115 -6.64 11.59 -7.98
CA GLY A 115 -6.95 12.44 -9.08
C GLY A 115 -6.83 13.87 -8.61
N GLY A 116 -5.64 14.47 -8.77
CA GLY A 116 -5.49 15.90 -8.66
C GLY A 116 -6.43 16.54 -9.67
N SER A 117 -7.57 17.00 -9.19
CA SER A 117 -8.44 17.91 -9.91
C SER A 117 -7.65 19.17 -10.15
N GLY A 118 -6.95 19.23 -11.28
CA GLY A 118 -6.51 20.46 -11.88
C GLY A 118 -7.74 21.26 -12.25
N GLY A 119 -8.17 22.16 -11.39
CA GLY A 119 -9.16 23.17 -11.69
C GLY A 119 -8.64 24.05 -12.82
N ALA A 120 -9.14 23.81 -14.02
CA ALA A 120 -9.01 24.71 -15.14
C ALA A 120 -9.76 25.99 -14.80
N GLY A 121 -9.02 27.08 -14.63
CA GLY A 121 -9.56 28.42 -14.57
C GLY A 121 -10.25 28.76 -15.88
N GLY A 122 -11.55 28.91 -15.85
CA GLY A 122 -12.33 29.55 -16.88
C GLY A 122 -12.33 31.05 -16.67
N ALA A 123 -11.60 31.79 -17.47
CA ALA A 123 -11.78 33.21 -17.63
C ALA A 123 -13.12 33.45 -18.33
N GLY A 124 -14.01 34.23 -17.75
CA GLY A 124 -15.22 34.72 -18.33
C GLY A 124 -15.42 36.17 -17.88
N SER A 125 -15.18 37.05 -18.85
CA SER A 125 -15.36 38.49 -18.87
C SER A 125 -16.81 38.95 -18.68
N GLY A 126 -17.00 40.05 -17.98
CA GLY A 126 -17.95 41.08 -18.40
C GLY A 126 -19.13 41.39 -17.50
N GLY A 127 -19.25 42.64 -17.10
CA GLY A 127 -20.52 43.29 -16.87
C GLY A 127 -20.68 44.04 -15.58
N ALA A 128 -20.52 45.35 -15.66
CA ALA A 128 -20.83 46.35 -14.67
C ALA A 128 -22.30 46.37 -14.24
N ASP A 129 -22.68 46.70 -13.04
CA ASP A 129 -23.34 47.97 -12.68
C ASP A 129 -23.92 47.91 -11.25
N ARG A 130 -23.61 48.94 -10.52
CA ARG A 130 -24.27 49.72 -9.46
C ARG A 130 -25.33 49.07 -8.54
N GLY A 131 -25.17 49.35 -7.24
CA GLY A 131 -26.26 49.38 -6.28
C GLY A 131 -25.81 49.46 -4.83
N ALA A 132 -25.87 50.65 -4.25
CA ALA A 132 -25.61 50.94 -2.87
C ALA A 132 -26.67 50.34 -1.93
N GLY A 133 -26.28 50.00 -0.69
CA GLY A 133 -27.25 49.73 0.35
C GLY A 133 -26.64 49.04 1.57
N GLY A 134 -26.44 49.79 2.63
CA GLY A 134 -25.93 49.45 3.90
C GLY A 134 -26.69 48.36 4.69
N GLY A 135 -26.01 47.81 5.66
CA GLY A 135 -26.59 46.92 6.64
C GLY A 135 -25.50 46.14 7.34
N ALA A 136 -25.10 46.65 8.52
CA ALA A 136 -24.21 45.95 9.42
C ALA A 136 -24.94 44.73 10.02
N PRO A 137 -24.31 43.58 10.17
CA PRO A 137 -24.86 42.47 10.92
C PRO A 137 -24.56 42.64 12.43
N PRO A 138 -25.49 42.21 13.28
CA PRO A 138 -25.29 42.17 14.72
C PRO A 138 -24.29 41.11 15.15
N ARG A 139 -23.47 41.48 16.12
CA ARG A 139 -22.61 40.55 16.85
C ARG A 139 -23.48 39.79 17.84
N ASP A 140 -23.49 38.46 17.75
CA ASP A 140 -23.92 37.62 18.84
C ASP A 140 -22.69 37.02 19.52
N ASP A 141 -22.48 37.54 20.75
CA ASP A 141 -21.65 36.96 21.77
C ASP A 141 -22.22 35.57 22.16
N TYR A 142 -21.43 34.53 21.99
CA TYR A 142 -21.64 33.28 22.72
C TYR A 142 -20.46 33.02 23.63
N ASP A 143 -20.76 33.26 24.87
CA ASP A 143 -20.17 32.95 26.15
C ASP A 143 -19.35 31.64 26.17
N GLN A 144 -18.12 31.78 26.67
CA GLN A 144 -17.23 30.71 27.08
C GLN A 144 -17.80 30.04 28.35
N SER A 145 -18.28 28.84 28.24
CA SER A 145 -18.38 27.94 29.38
C SER A 145 -17.35 26.82 29.25
N SER A 146 -16.28 27.00 29.94
CA SER A 146 -15.28 26.00 30.24
C SER A 146 -15.88 24.89 31.09
N ALA A 147 -15.95 23.68 30.56
CA ALA A 147 -16.20 22.47 31.36
C ALA A 147 -14.86 21.81 31.73
N PRO A 148 -14.69 21.35 32.97
CA PRO A 148 -13.42 20.82 33.45
C PRO A 148 -13.18 19.40 32.93
N VAL A 149 -11.94 19.16 32.52
CA VAL A 149 -11.40 17.84 32.17
C VAL A 149 -11.25 17.01 33.46
N PRO A 150 -11.79 15.81 33.55
CA PRO A 150 -11.46 14.91 34.65
C PRO A 150 -10.08 14.30 34.46
N THR A 151 -9.14 14.68 35.29
CA THR A 151 -7.90 13.96 35.56
C THR A 151 -8.25 12.75 36.44
N GLY A 152 -7.94 11.55 35.95
CA GLY A 152 -8.00 10.38 36.80
C GLY A 152 -7.87 9.08 36.05
N GLY A 153 -6.80 8.36 36.31
CA GLY A 153 -6.68 6.94 35.99
C GLY A 153 -5.42 6.57 35.25
N LYS A 154 -4.30 6.51 35.96
CA LYS A 154 -3.20 5.62 35.60
C LYS A 154 -3.70 4.21 35.87
N GLU A 155 -3.97 3.47 34.84
CA GLU A 155 -4.05 2.01 34.95
C GLU A 155 -2.71 1.47 34.48
N ASP A 156 -1.93 1.02 35.46
CA ASP A 156 -0.74 0.19 35.26
C ASP A 156 -1.23 -1.14 34.68
N PHE A 157 -1.01 -1.34 33.38
CA PHE A 157 -1.09 -2.66 32.79
C PHE A 157 0.26 -3.35 33.01
N ASP A 158 0.32 -4.19 34.04
CA ASP A 158 1.34 -5.21 34.18
C ASP A 158 1.10 -6.27 33.09
N ASP A 159 1.80 -6.13 31.95
CA ASP A 159 1.90 -7.17 30.95
C ASP A 159 3.05 -8.13 31.32
N ASP A 160 2.78 -9.02 32.28
CA ASP A 160 3.58 -10.22 32.49
C ASP A 160 3.22 -11.25 31.39
N ILE A 161 3.96 -11.25 30.29
CA ILE A 161 3.94 -12.35 29.32
C ILE A 161 5.05 -13.31 29.69
N PRO A 162 4.76 -14.52 30.22
CA PRO A 162 5.79 -15.54 30.45
C PRO A 162 6.18 -16.19 29.11
N PHE A 163 7.49 -16.22 28.86
CA PHE A 163 8.11 -17.01 27.80
C PHE A 163 8.31 -18.46 28.27
#